data_6c8eb698b7bdb43f08b28c96c97aa63e
#
_entry.id   6c8eb698b7bdb43f08b28c96c97aa63e
#
_cell.length_a   1.000
_cell.length_b   1.000
_cell.length_c   1.000
_cell.angle_alpha   90.00
_cell.angle_beta   90.00
_cell.angle_gamma   90.00
#
_symmetry.space_group_name_H-M   'P 1'
#
loop_
_entity.id
_entity.type
_entity.pdbx_description
1 polymer ?
#
loop_
_entity_poly.entity_id
_entity_poly.type
_entity_poly.pdbx_seq_one_letter_code
_entity_poly.pdbx_strand_id
1 'polypeptide(L)'
;HWGADDDTDMEYLYAHLHALHKSSKLTPEQIREGWLKHTYSEEDAPFYKKFDHSTPHRENFLWVSNEKARILMEDGFVPPETSNPKYNSKSSMIDAQLTTEIFGLLSPGNPENAIDMAYLPIQTTATGDAALVANFYVYMHSLAFELHPSDILGENLKELAIEAAQLFPSKSTPKKIFEYVLSHYYNNTDKQECC
;
A
#
# COMPACT_ATOMS: atom_id res chain seq x y z
N HIS A 1 -13.10 22.48 -1.81
CA HIS A 1 -13.10 21.06 -2.04
C HIS A 1 -12.03 20.40 -1.19
N TRP A 2 -12.44 19.43 -0.41
CA TRP A 2 -11.54 18.49 0.24
C TRP A 2 -11.60 17.24 -0.62
N GLY A 3 -10.53 16.95 -1.35
CA GLY A 3 -10.32 15.66 -2.00
C GLY A 3 -9.23 14.95 -1.22
N ALA A 4 -9.40 13.67 -0.94
CA ALA A 4 -8.30 12.82 -0.55
C ALA A 4 -7.41 12.57 -1.78
N ASP A 5 -6.14 12.22 -1.55
CA ASP A 5 -5.30 11.66 -2.59
C ASP A 5 -5.63 10.16 -2.80
N ASP A 6 -4.98 9.54 -3.76
CA ASP A 6 -5.26 8.14 -4.09
C ASP A 6 -4.90 7.18 -2.95
N ASP A 7 -3.94 7.51 -2.11
CA ASP A 7 -3.53 6.66 -1.00
C ASP A 7 -4.70 6.43 -0.04
N THR A 8 -5.28 7.50 0.49
CA THR A 8 -6.43 7.45 1.40
C THR A 8 -7.68 6.89 0.72
N ASP A 9 -7.94 7.27 -0.54
CA ASP A 9 -9.10 6.78 -1.29
C ASP A 9 -9.02 5.27 -1.51
N MET A 10 -7.84 4.74 -1.81
CA MET A 10 -7.65 3.31 -2.04
C MET A 10 -7.71 2.49 -0.74
N GLU A 11 -7.19 3.00 0.37
CA GLU A 11 -7.38 2.37 1.68
C GLU A 11 -8.86 2.26 2.05
N TYR A 12 -9.61 3.36 1.88
CA TYR A 12 -11.05 3.36 2.12
C TYR A 12 -11.77 2.38 1.20
N LEU A 13 -11.39 2.32 -0.07
CA LEU A 13 -11.95 1.37 -1.04
C LEU A 13 -11.75 -0.07 -0.58
N TYR A 14 -10.53 -0.45 -0.16
CA TYR A 14 -10.27 -1.80 0.33
C TYR A 14 -11.09 -2.12 1.58
N ALA A 15 -11.16 -1.22 2.56
CA ALA A 15 -12.01 -1.40 3.73
C ALA A 15 -13.48 -1.60 3.33
N HIS A 16 -13.98 -0.80 2.37
CA HIS A 16 -15.33 -0.93 1.85
C HIS A 16 -15.56 -2.30 1.16
N LEU A 17 -14.63 -2.77 0.33
CA LEU A 17 -14.75 -4.05 -0.36
C LEU A 17 -14.79 -5.23 0.61
N HIS A 18 -13.94 -5.23 1.65
CA HIS A 18 -13.99 -6.25 2.71
C HIS A 18 -15.33 -6.27 3.43
N ALA A 19 -15.86 -5.11 3.77
CA ALA A 19 -17.18 -4.99 4.39
C ALA A 19 -18.31 -5.45 3.46
N LEU A 20 -18.25 -5.08 2.18
CA LEU A 20 -19.24 -5.44 1.17
C LEU A 20 -19.30 -6.95 0.94
N HIS A 21 -18.15 -7.57 0.77
CA HIS A 21 -18.05 -9.00 0.48
C HIS A 21 -18.04 -9.88 1.74
N LYS A 22 -17.96 -9.28 2.93
CA LYS A 22 -17.88 -9.96 4.23
C LYS A 22 -16.79 -11.04 4.24
N SER A 23 -15.65 -10.71 3.66
CA SER A 23 -14.52 -11.61 3.49
C SER A 23 -13.22 -10.94 3.90
N SER A 24 -12.34 -11.66 4.56
CA SER A 24 -10.98 -11.23 4.83
C SER A 24 -10.05 -11.34 3.61
N LYS A 25 -10.50 -12.01 2.55
CA LYS A 25 -9.75 -12.14 1.29
C LYS A 25 -10.63 -11.73 0.13
N LEU A 26 -10.13 -10.81 -0.66
CA LEU A 26 -10.77 -10.40 -1.90
C LEU A 26 -10.30 -11.27 -3.06
N THR A 27 -11.19 -11.58 -4.00
CA THR A 27 -10.78 -12.21 -5.25
C THR A 27 -10.23 -11.17 -6.24
N PRO A 28 -9.46 -11.60 -7.25
CA PRO A 28 -8.99 -10.70 -8.30
C PRO A 28 -10.12 -9.92 -8.98
N GLU A 29 -11.25 -10.57 -9.23
CA GLU A 29 -12.43 -9.99 -9.86
C GLU A 29 -13.10 -8.95 -8.96
N GLN A 30 -13.22 -9.24 -7.65
CA GLN A 30 -13.78 -8.30 -6.68
C GLN A 30 -12.94 -7.02 -6.58
N ILE A 31 -11.62 -7.15 -6.62
CA ILE A 31 -10.73 -5.98 -6.66
C ILE A 31 -10.96 -5.19 -7.95
N ARG A 32 -10.92 -5.85 -9.09
CA ARG A 32 -11.14 -5.19 -10.39
C ARG A 32 -12.50 -4.47 -10.43
N GLU A 33 -13.58 -5.15 -10.08
CA GLU A 33 -14.92 -4.57 -10.07
C GLU A 33 -15.02 -3.38 -9.11
N GLY A 34 -14.44 -3.50 -7.92
CA GLY A 34 -14.40 -2.42 -6.93
C GLY A 34 -13.64 -1.21 -7.46
N TRP A 35 -12.46 -1.40 -8.01
CA TRP A 35 -11.66 -0.33 -8.59
C TRP A 35 -12.41 0.39 -9.71
N LEU A 36 -12.93 -0.35 -10.69
CA LEU A 36 -13.64 0.24 -11.82
C LEU A 36 -14.94 0.94 -11.44
N LYS A 37 -15.57 0.52 -10.35
CA LYS A 37 -16.81 1.11 -9.87
C LYS A 37 -16.59 2.38 -9.05
N HIS A 38 -15.52 2.44 -8.26
CA HIS A 38 -15.32 3.48 -7.25
C HIS A 38 -14.22 4.48 -7.58
N THR A 39 -13.37 4.20 -8.60
CA THR A 39 -12.39 5.15 -9.12
C THR A 39 -12.85 5.67 -10.47
N TYR A 40 -13.09 6.96 -10.57
CA TYR A 40 -13.62 7.57 -11.79
C TYR A 40 -12.50 8.12 -12.67
N SER A 41 -12.72 8.07 -13.98
CA SER A 41 -11.89 8.81 -14.94
C SER A 41 -12.26 10.29 -14.95
N GLU A 42 -11.41 11.13 -15.55
CA GLU A 42 -11.72 12.54 -15.77
C GLU A 42 -13.01 12.74 -16.58
N GLU A 43 -13.33 11.81 -17.48
CA GLU A 43 -14.52 11.88 -18.33
C GLU A 43 -15.81 11.60 -17.53
N ASP A 44 -15.70 10.75 -16.52
CA ASP A 44 -16.86 10.27 -15.72
C ASP A 44 -17.09 11.08 -14.46
N ALA A 45 -16.16 11.97 -14.07
CA ALA A 45 -16.21 12.74 -12.83
C ALA A 45 -17.56 13.44 -12.60
N PRO A 46 -18.49 12.86 -11.83
CA PRO A 46 -19.86 13.39 -11.70
C PRO A 46 -19.93 14.66 -10.86
N PHE A 47 -19.05 14.82 -9.89
CA PHE A 47 -18.98 16.05 -9.08
C PHE A 47 -18.46 17.21 -9.88
N TYR A 48 -17.42 17.00 -10.67
CA TYR A 48 -16.87 18.00 -11.54
C TYR A 48 -17.91 18.54 -12.52
N LYS A 49 -18.61 17.67 -13.23
CA LYS A 49 -19.68 18.05 -14.16
C LYS A 49 -20.79 18.87 -13.47
N LYS A 50 -20.94 18.76 -12.16
CA LYS A 50 -21.94 19.47 -11.36
C LYS A 50 -21.49 20.87 -10.93
N PHE A 51 -20.19 21.10 -10.69
CA PHE A 51 -19.72 22.32 -10.03
C PHE A 51 -18.85 23.22 -10.89
N ASP A 52 -18.11 22.70 -11.84
CA ASP A 52 -17.26 23.49 -12.74
C ASP A 52 -17.12 22.79 -14.09
N HIS A 53 -17.37 23.52 -15.15
CA HIS A 53 -17.31 23.00 -16.52
C HIS A 53 -16.12 23.55 -17.32
N SER A 54 -15.26 24.34 -16.68
CA SER A 54 -14.21 25.07 -17.39
C SER A 54 -12.92 24.27 -17.58
N THR A 55 -12.61 23.37 -16.64
CA THR A 55 -11.40 22.53 -16.69
C THR A 55 -11.71 21.12 -16.21
N PRO A 56 -11.24 20.06 -16.91
CA PRO A 56 -11.37 18.68 -16.42
C PRO A 56 -10.59 18.48 -15.12
N HIS A 57 -11.26 17.94 -14.10
CA HIS A 57 -10.63 17.52 -12.86
C HIS A 57 -10.86 16.03 -12.65
N ARG A 58 -9.91 15.37 -12.04
CA ARG A 58 -10.11 14.00 -11.55
C ARG A 58 -10.80 14.06 -10.21
N GLU A 59 -11.78 13.22 -9.98
CA GLU A 59 -12.39 13.04 -8.67
C GLU A 59 -11.52 12.16 -7.79
N ASN A 60 -10.90 11.15 -8.38
CA ASN A 60 -9.91 10.33 -7.74
C ASN A 60 -8.58 10.50 -8.47
N PHE A 61 -7.60 11.00 -7.75
CA PHE A 61 -6.24 11.16 -8.28
C PHE A 61 -5.51 9.83 -8.16
N LEU A 62 -5.54 9.02 -9.22
CA LEU A 62 -4.71 7.84 -9.29
C LEU A 62 -3.34 8.20 -9.87
N TRP A 63 -2.30 7.88 -9.11
CA TRP A 63 -0.93 8.15 -9.48
C TRP A 63 -0.24 6.89 -10.02
N VAL A 64 0.68 7.11 -10.91
CA VAL A 64 1.73 6.20 -11.38
C VAL A 64 1.30 4.75 -11.54
N SER A 65 1.55 3.85 -10.59
CA SER A 65 1.22 2.43 -10.70
C SER A 65 -0.25 2.15 -10.43
N ASN A 66 -0.92 2.96 -9.62
CA ASN A 66 -2.36 2.90 -9.40
C ASN A 66 -3.12 3.23 -10.69
N GLU A 67 -2.81 4.34 -11.35
CA GLU A 67 -3.42 4.70 -12.63
C GLU A 67 -3.18 3.61 -13.69
N LYS A 68 -1.96 3.11 -13.79
CA LYS A 68 -1.64 2.06 -14.76
C LYS A 68 -2.38 0.76 -14.48
N ALA A 69 -2.51 0.37 -13.21
CA ALA A 69 -3.28 -0.81 -12.83
C ALA A 69 -4.77 -0.66 -13.20
N ARG A 70 -5.35 0.51 -12.96
CA ARG A 70 -6.74 0.80 -13.35
C ARG A 70 -6.97 0.70 -14.85
N ILE A 71 -6.08 1.28 -15.67
CA ILE A 71 -6.15 1.16 -17.14
C ILE A 71 -6.11 -0.32 -17.58
N LEU A 72 -5.22 -1.11 -16.98
CA LEU A 72 -5.16 -2.55 -17.27
C LEU A 72 -6.44 -3.27 -16.86
N MET A 73 -7.07 -2.86 -15.76
CA MET A 73 -8.37 -3.41 -15.35
C MET A 73 -9.49 -3.07 -16.33
N GLU A 74 -9.49 -1.90 -16.95
CA GLU A 74 -10.40 -1.56 -18.07
C GLU A 74 -10.21 -2.50 -19.26
N ASP A 75 -8.96 -2.85 -19.56
CA ASP A 75 -8.60 -3.81 -20.60
C ASP A 75 -8.90 -5.29 -20.22
N GLY A 76 -9.47 -5.53 -19.02
CA GLY A 76 -9.88 -6.86 -18.55
C GLY A 76 -8.86 -7.61 -17.70
N PHE A 77 -7.71 -7.03 -17.41
CA PHE A 77 -6.73 -7.63 -16.50
C PHE A 77 -7.25 -7.63 -15.05
N VAL A 78 -6.78 -8.58 -14.26
CA VAL A 78 -7.04 -8.68 -12.82
C VAL A 78 -5.72 -8.83 -12.06
N PRO A 79 -5.66 -8.46 -10.76
CA PRO A 79 -4.49 -8.80 -9.94
C PRO A 79 -4.24 -10.33 -9.90
N PRO A 80 -3.00 -10.77 -9.87
CA PRO A 80 -1.75 -10.00 -9.79
C PRO A 80 -1.23 -9.51 -11.16
N GLU A 81 -1.91 -9.79 -12.27
CA GLU A 81 -1.41 -9.48 -13.62
C GLU A 81 -1.32 -7.96 -13.85
N THR A 82 -2.12 -7.15 -13.13
CA THR A 82 -2.08 -5.68 -13.18
C THR A 82 -0.77 -5.08 -12.67
N SER A 83 0.02 -5.80 -11.87
CA SER A 83 1.36 -5.37 -11.44
C SER A 83 2.50 -6.02 -12.23
N ASN A 84 2.19 -6.87 -13.21
CA ASN A 84 3.22 -7.53 -13.99
C ASN A 84 4.07 -6.50 -14.74
N PRO A 85 5.41 -6.49 -14.58
CA PRO A 85 6.30 -5.49 -15.20
C PRO A 85 6.20 -5.43 -16.74
N LYS A 86 5.72 -6.49 -17.36
CA LYS A 86 5.46 -6.52 -18.80
C LYS A 86 4.37 -5.53 -19.23
N TYR A 87 3.38 -5.32 -18.37
CA TYR A 87 2.21 -4.48 -18.66
C TYR A 87 2.19 -3.21 -17.84
N ASN A 88 2.66 -3.27 -16.59
CA ASN A 88 2.78 -2.14 -15.69
C ASN A 88 4.25 -1.80 -15.45
N SER A 89 4.81 -0.92 -16.28
CA SER A 89 6.19 -0.44 -16.13
C SER A 89 6.43 0.36 -14.85
N LYS A 90 5.39 0.65 -14.08
CA LYS A 90 5.42 1.40 -12.83
C LYS A 90 5.30 0.52 -11.58
N SER A 91 5.25 -0.80 -11.75
CA SER A 91 5.06 -1.76 -10.64
C SER A 91 6.18 -1.81 -9.60
N SER A 92 7.26 -1.07 -9.79
CA SER A 92 8.33 -0.86 -8.79
C SER A 92 8.20 0.44 -7.99
N MET A 93 7.12 1.19 -8.17
CA MET A 93 6.87 2.44 -7.47
C MET A 93 6.26 2.19 -6.08
N ILE A 94 6.15 3.27 -5.30
CA ILE A 94 5.80 3.24 -3.87
C ILE A 94 4.29 3.03 -3.60
N ASP A 95 3.43 3.17 -4.61
CA ASP A 95 1.98 3.28 -4.43
C ASP A 95 1.37 2.18 -3.55
N ALA A 96 1.77 0.90 -3.73
CA ALA A 96 1.26 -0.17 -2.88
C ALA A 96 1.62 -0.01 -1.40
N GLN A 97 2.77 0.58 -1.08
CA GLN A 97 3.16 0.86 0.30
C GLN A 97 2.17 1.81 0.96
N LEU A 98 1.71 2.84 0.23
CA LEU A 98 0.85 3.90 0.73
C LEU A 98 -0.64 3.51 0.74
N THR A 99 -1.04 2.59 -0.14
CA THR A 99 -2.46 2.21 -0.30
C THR A 99 -2.87 0.95 0.45
N THR A 100 -1.94 0.27 1.14
CA THR A 100 -2.22 -1.02 1.79
C THR A 100 -1.90 -1.07 3.28
N GLU A 101 -1.52 0.03 3.89
CA GLU A 101 -1.25 0.14 5.33
C GLU A 101 -2.47 -0.25 6.17
N ILE A 102 -3.66 0.02 5.67
CA ILE A 102 -4.95 -0.31 6.28
C ILE A 102 -5.05 -1.79 6.70
N PHE A 103 -4.39 -2.71 6.01
CA PHE A 103 -4.45 -4.13 6.34
C PHE A 103 -3.79 -4.46 7.67
N GLY A 104 -2.75 -3.71 8.05
CA GLY A 104 -2.18 -3.80 9.40
C GLY A 104 -3.19 -3.39 10.47
N LEU A 105 -3.97 -2.33 10.20
CA LEU A 105 -5.01 -1.86 11.11
C LEU A 105 -6.22 -2.82 11.17
N LEU A 106 -6.55 -3.49 10.07
CA LEU A 106 -7.66 -4.45 10.02
C LEU A 106 -7.32 -5.80 10.68
N SER A 107 -6.05 -6.04 10.99
CA SER A 107 -5.57 -7.26 11.62
C SER A 107 -4.56 -6.94 12.75
N PRO A 108 -5.00 -6.24 13.83
CA PRO A 108 -4.12 -5.82 14.91
C PRO A 108 -3.54 -7.01 15.66
N GLY A 109 -2.22 -7.00 15.92
CA GLY A 109 -1.50 -8.06 16.64
C GLY A 109 -1.43 -9.42 15.90
N ASN A 110 -1.82 -9.46 14.62
CA ASN A 110 -1.74 -10.67 13.82
C ASN A 110 -1.17 -10.36 12.42
N PRO A 111 0.14 -10.13 12.35
CA PRO A 111 0.79 -9.65 11.13
C PRO A 111 0.76 -10.64 9.97
N GLU A 112 0.75 -11.96 10.24
CA GLU A 112 0.62 -12.97 9.18
C GLU A 112 -0.73 -12.87 8.49
N ASN A 113 -1.81 -12.68 9.25
CA ASN A 113 -3.14 -12.48 8.68
C ASN A 113 -3.23 -11.13 7.94
N ALA A 114 -2.60 -10.09 8.46
CA ALA A 114 -2.54 -8.78 7.78
C ALA A 114 -1.91 -8.90 6.38
N ILE A 115 -0.76 -9.58 6.28
CA ILE A 115 -0.07 -9.84 5.00
C ILE A 115 -0.92 -10.70 4.07
N ASP A 116 -1.58 -11.73 4.59
CA ASP A 116 -2.42 -12.61 3.80
C ASP A 116 -3.64 -11.87 3.21
N MET A 117 -4.22 -10.95 3.97
CA MET A 117 -5.27 -10.03 3.49
C MET A 117 -4.74 -9.04 2.45
N ALA A 118 -3.54 -8.50 2.66
CA ALA A 118 -2.91 -7.49 1.81
C ALA A 118 -2.33 -8.05 0.50
N TYR A 119 -2.18 -9.38 0.38
CA TYR A 119 -1.45 -10.00 -0.74
C TYR A 119 -1.92 -9.52 -2.12
N LEU A 120 -3.18 -9.71 -2.48
CA LEU A 120 -3.71 -9.27 -3.76
C LEU A 120 -3.80 -7.75 -3.90
N PRO A 121 -4.24 -6.98 -2.89
CA PRO A 121 -4.13 -5.53 -2.89
C PRO A 121 -2.74 -5.02 -3.22
N ILE A 122 -1.68 -5.53 -2.60
CA ILE A 122 -0.29 -5.18 -2.92
C ILE A 122 0.03 -5.57 -4.38
N GLN A 123 -0.31 -6.80 -4.78
CA GLN A 123 -0.07 -7.31 -6.12
C GLN A 123 -0.97 -6.65 -7.19
N THR A 124 -1.85 -5.74 -6.81
CA THR A 124 -2.61 -4.92 -7.76
C THR A 124 -1.71 -3.94 -8.49
N THR A 125 -0.75 -3.34 -7.79
CA THR A 125 0.09 -2.25 -8.32
C THR A 125 1.58 -2.51 -8.22
N ALA A 126 2.03 -3.38 -7.31
CA ALA A 126 3.46 -3.59 -7.02
C ALA A 126 3.91 -5.03 -7.15
N THR A 127 5.19 -5.17 -7.51
CA THR A 127 5.90 -6.46 -7.53
C THR A 127 7.36 -6.29 -7.09
N GLY A 128 8.06 -7.39 -6.85
CA GLY A 128 9.48 -7.38 -6.47
C GLY A 128 9.75 -6.62 -5.16
N ASP A 129 10.76 -5.77 -5.17
CA ASP A 129 11.20 -5.03 -3.98
C ASP A 129 10.10 -4.06 -3.47
N ALA A 130 9.29 -3.47 -4.34
CA ALA A 130 8.17 -2.62 -3.93
C ALA A 130 7.10 -3.40 -3.13
N ALA A 131 6.76 -4.60 -3.59
CA ALA A 131 5.83 -5.47 -2.86
C ALA A 131 6.42 -5.95 -1.51
N LEU A 132 7.73 -6.20 -1.44
CA LEU A 132 8.39 -6.53 -0.17
C LEU A 132 8.30 -5.39 0.83
N VAL A 133 8.53 -4.16 0.39
CA VAL A 133 8.44 -2.97 1.25
C VAL A 133 7.00 -2.74 1.71
N ALA A 134 6.01 -2.88 0.84
CA ALA A 134 4.60 -2.79 1.23
C ALA A 134 4.24 -3.82 2.32
N ASN A 135 4.64 -5.10 2.15
CA ASN A 135 4.45 -6.12 3.19
C ASN A 135 5.14 -5.78 4.52
N PHE A 136 6.33 -5.19 4.47
CA PHE A 136 7.05 -4.75 5.67
C PHE A 136 6.24 -3.72 6.47
N TYR A 137 5.64 -2.73 5.81
CA TYR A 137 4.81 -1.73 6.48
C TYR A 137 3.51 -2.32 7.02
N VAL A 138 2.82 -3.15 6.25
CA VAL A 138 1.62 -3.88 6.72
C VAL A 138 1.92 -4.68 7.99
N TYR A 139 3.05 -5.38 8.01
CA TYR A 139 3.50 -6.15 9.17
C TYR A 139 3.74 -5.24 10.37
N MET A 140 4.51 -4.16 10.19
CA MET A 140 4.78 -3.20 11.26
C MET A 140 3.52 -2.58 11.83
N HIS A 141 2.58 -2.17 10.99
CA HIS A 141 1.32 -1.57 11.44
C HIS A 141 0.50 -2.56 12.27
N SER A 142 0.45 -3.82 11.88
CA SER A 142 -0.24 -4.85 12.69
C SER A 142 0.39 -5.02 14.08
N LEU A 143 1.71 -5.13 14.16
CA LEU A 143 2.42 -5.28 15.44
C LEU A 143 2.35 -4.03 16.31
N ALA A 144 2.30 -2.84 15.72
CA ALA A 144 2.27 -1.59 16.47
C ALA A 144 1.09 -1.49 17.45
N PHE A 145 0.01 -2.23 17.22
CA PHE A 145 -1.13 -2.31 18.13
C PHE A 145 -0.82 -3.03 19.45
N GLU A 146 0.25 -3.82 19.52
CA GLU A 146 0.68 -4.48 20.75
C GLU A 146 1.52 -3.57 21.65
N LEU A 147 1.97 -2.42 21.10
CA LEU A 147 2.77 -1.47 21.86
C LEU A 147 1.88 -0.64 22.80
N HIS A 148 2.32 -0.47 24.02
CA HIS A 148 1.72 0.52 24.91
C HIS A 148 2.08 1.94 24.43
N PRO A 149 1.18 2.96 24.54
CA PRO A 149 1.48 4.33 24.11
C PRO A 149 2.76 4.94 24.69
N SER A 150 3.20 4.51 25.88
CA SER A 150 4.49 4.90 26.49
C SER A 150 5.70 4.27 25.78
N ASP A 151 5.49 3.22 25.02
CA ASP A 151 6.55 2.39 24.44
C ASP A 151 6.84 2.75 22.97
N ILE A 152 6.06 3.68 22.41
CA ILE A 152 6.11 4.03 20.96
C ILE A 152 7.40 4.78 20.60
N LEU A 153 8.18 5.26 21.55
CA LEU A 153 9.38 6.05 21.26
C LEU A 153 10.66 5.22 21.45
N GLY A 154 11.42 5.09 20.37
CA GLY A 154 12.79 4.63 20.43
C GLY A 154 12.99 3.14 20.18
N GLU A 155 13.45 2.39 21.17
CA GLU A 155 13.89 1.00 21.03
C GLU A 155 12.79 0.06 20.54
N ASN A 156 11.54 0.24 20.97
CA ASN A 156 10.44 -0.64 20.60
C ASN A 156 10.04 -0.53 19.14
N LEU A 157 10.05 0.67 18.54
CA LEU A 157 9.85 0.83 17.09
C LEU A 157 10.97 0.20 16.30
N LYS A 158 12.20 0.29 16.80
CA LYS A 158 13.35 -0.37 16.21
C LYS A 158 13.20 -1.89 16.24
N GLU A 159 12.76 -2.46 17.36
CA GLU A 159 12.53 -3.90 17.49
C GLU A 159 11.44 -4.38 16.53
N LEU A 160 10.33 -3.66 16.41
CA LEU A 160 9.30 -3.95 15.40
C LEU A 160 9.86 -3.93 13.97
N ALA A 161 10.67 -2.93 13.64
CA ALA A 161 11.29 -2.84 12.32
C ALA A 161 12.26 -3.99 12.05
N ILE A 162 13.03 -4.42 13.07
CA ILE A 162 13.93 -5.58 12.96
C ILE A 162 13.14 -6.86 12.76
N GLU A 163 12.03 -7.03 13.46
CA GLU A 163 11.14 -8.18 13.30
C GLU A 163 10.52 -8.20 11.91
N ALA A 164 9.89 -7.12 11.47
CA ALA A 164 9.29 -7.00 10.15
C ALA A 164 10.32 -7.22 9.02
N ALA A 165 11.58 -6.80 9.21
CA ALA A 165 12.64 -6.99 8.24
C ALA A 165 13.08 -8.46 8.05
N GLN A 166 12.56 -9.40 8.87
CA GLN A 166 12.73 -10.84 8.62
C GLN A 166 11.96 -11.30 7.37
N LEU A 167 10.94 -10.55 6.94
CA LEU A 167 10.22 -10.80 5.69
C LEU A 167 11.10 -10.60 4.44
N PHE A 168 12.14 -9.79 4.55
CA PHE A 168 13.00 -9.52 3.40
C PHE A 168 13.91 -10.71 3.07
N PRO A 169 13.87 -11.22 1.84
CA PRO A 169 14.84 -12.22 1.39
C PRO A 169 16.27 -11.71 1.57
N SER A 170 17.17 -12.57 2.02
CA SER A 170 18.54 -12.20 2.41
C SER A 170 19.36 -11.47 1.32
N LYS A 171 19.01 -11.65 0.04
CA LYS A 171 19.70 -11.03 -1.09
C LYS A 171 18.93 -9.84 -1.70
N SER A 172 17.73 -9.52 -1.18
CA SER A 172 16.91 -8.42 -1.70
C SER A 172 17.56 -7.06 -1.43
N THR A 173 17.22 -6.07 -2.25
CA THR A 173 17.67 -4.69 -2.05
C THR A 173 17.12 -4.08 -0.76
N PRO A 174 15.82 -4.26 -0.40
CA PRO A 174 15.29 -3.80 0.88
C PRO A 174 16.06 -4.35 2.09
N LYS A 175 16.44 -5.64 2.08
CA LYS A 175 17.22 -6.23 3.17
C LYS A 175 18.59 -5.55 3.33
N LYS A 176 19.30 -5.36 2.23
CA LYS A 176 20.62 -4.71 2.25
C LYS A 176 20.55 -3.27 2.72
N ILE A 177 19.54 -2.52 2.27
CA ILE A 177 19.32 -1.13 2.70
C ILE A 177 19.00 -1.10 4.20
N PHE A 178 18.11 -1.97 4.67
CA PHE A 178 17.75 -2.05 6.07
C PHE A 178 18.97 -2.35 6.96
N GLU A 179 19.75 -3.36 6.61
CA GLU A 179 20.96 -3.72 7.36
C GLU A 179 22.02 -2.60 7.35
N TYR A 180 22.16 -1.90 6.22
CA TYR A 180 23.04 -0.74 6.12
C TYR A 180 22.60 0.38 7.08
N VAL A 181 21.33 0.77 7.05
CA VAL A 181 20.79 1.80 7.95
C VAL A 181 20.92 1.39 9.41
N LEU A 182 20.58 0.13 9.74
CA LEU A 182 20.67 -0.39 11.10
C LEU A 182 22.11 -0.38 11.62
N SER A 183 23.09 -0.75 10.78
CA SER A 183 24.51 -0.73 11.15
C SER A 183 24.99 0.68 11.45
N HIS A 184 24.53 1.68 10.69
CA HIS A 184 24.87 3.09 10.95
C HIS A 184 24.19 3.61 12.22
N TYR A 185 22.96 3.21 12.49
CA TYR A 185 22.28 3.56 13.72
C TYR A 185 23.05 3.07 14.96
N TYR A 186 23.60 1.86 14.95
CA TYR A 186 24.38 1.32 16.05
C TYR A 186 25.79 1.92 16.18
N ASN A 187 26.40 2.31 15.06
CA ASN A 187 27.75 2.82 15.02
C ASN A 187 27.83 4.33 15.34
N ASN A 188 26.76 5.07 15.07
CA ASN A 188 26.71 6.51 15.33
C ASN A 188 26.01 6.76 16.67
N THR A 189 26.81 7.04 17.69
CA THR A 189 26.31 7.52 18.99
C THR A 189 25.81 8.98 18.93
N ASP A 190 26.04 9.69 17.83
CA ASP A 190 25.62 11.07 17.62
C ASP A 190 24.42 11.11 16.67
N LYS A 191 23.22 11.31 17.23
CA LYS A 191 21.94 11.36 16.52
C LYS A 191 21.83 12.49 15.48
N GLN A 192 22.81 13.39 15.41
CA GLN A 192 22.82 14.54 14.50
C GLN A 192 23.34 14.22 13.09
N GLU A 193 24.00 13.07 12.87
CA GLU A 193 24.52 12.69 11.56
C GLU A 193 23.58 11.79 10.73
N CYS A 194 22.42 11.38 11.29
CA CYS A 194 21.46 10.51 10.61
C CYS A 194 20.21 11.24 10.08
N CYS A 195 20.20 12.58 10.06
CA CYS A 195 19.12 13.41 9.50
C CYS A 195 19.53 14.11 8.23
#